data_9a42d97a9b354b5f95c52fce60dd5056
#
_entry.id   9a42d97a9b354b5f95c52fce60dd5056
#
_cell.length_a   1.000
_cell.length_b   1.000
_cell.length_c   1.000
_cell.angle_alpha   90.00
_cell.angle_beta   90.00
_cell.angle_gamma   90.00
#
_symmetry.space_group_name_H-M   'P 1'
#
loop_
_entity.id
_entity.type
_entity.pdbx_description
1 polymer ?
#
loop_
_entity_poly.entity_id
_entity_poly.type
_entity_poly.pdbx_seq_one_letter_code
_entity_poly.pdbx_strand_id
1 'polypeptide(L)'
;VPSGYTLVNEKKALSSKEVLQRLGLSYSKETPNFSLTSAENGTNGIYAAEDDLGTSYYFRGNVTNNYVNFAGKAWRIIRINGDGTIRMIYDSLPTEGQRDSTLLVNSSDFTAPMNDNAYVGYMYGTAGSSTYESTHSNSTNSPIKNAVDQWYDKNIVNTGYEDYVADAIYCNDRSVYEGTGIGTAETGYMPGNRLLSSTPTLKCVNKNDRFTKSTTLGNGKLTKKVGVVTSDEVMYAGATSSESNAYYLYEILNDSSNGSWTMSPIAFSNG
;
A
#
# COMPACT_ATOMS: atom_id res chain seq x y z
N VAL A 1 -3.84 5.70 -42.51
CA VAL A 1 -3.97 7.01 -41.84
C VAL A 1 -4.35 7.99 -42.94
N PRO A 2 -5.45 8.75 -42.80
CA PRO A 2 -5.81 9.79 -43.76
C PRO A 2 -4.66 10.81 -43.88
N SER A 3 -4.40 11.28 -45.11
CA SER A 3 -3.37 12.29 -45.39
C SER A 3 -3.65 13.57 -44.57
N GLY A 4 -2.72 14.00 -43.75
CA GLY A 4 -2.82 15.20 -42.91
C GLY A 4 -2.80 14.95 -41.41
N TYR A 5 -2.68 13.69 -40.95
CA TYR A 5 -2.52 13.37 -39.53
C TYR A 5 -1.13 12.84 -39.27
N THR A 6 -0.37 13.53 -38.42
CA THR A 6 0.89 13.02 -37.86
C THR A 6 0.53 12.27 -36.57
N LEU A 7 0.88 10.99 -36.48
CA LEU A 7 0.83 10.26 -35.21
C LEU A 7 1.90 10.84 -34.30
N VAL A 8 1.53 11.77 -33.44
CA VAL A 8 2.38 12.21 -32.33
C VAL A 8 2.29 11.14 -31.26
N ASN A 9 3.33 10.35 -31.11
CA ASN A 9 3.43 9.27 -30.15
C ASN A 9 3.87 9.79 -28.76
N GLU A 10 3.40 10.97 -28.39
CA GLU A 10 3.53 11.45 -27.02
C GLU A 10 2.37 10.86 -26.20
N LYS A 11 2.65 9.76 -25.51
CA LYS A 11 1.79 9.29 -24.41
C LYS A 11 1.92 10.32 -23.28
N LYS A 12 1.18 11.41 -23.39
CA LYS A 12 1.01 12.32 -22.25
C LYS A 12 0.40 11.50 -21.11
N ALA A 13 1.12 11.39 -19.99
CA ALA A 13 0.57 10.80 -18.79
C ALA A 13 -0.71 11.57 -18.39
N LEU A 14 -1.77 10.84 -18.11
CA LEU A 14 -3.03 11.44 -17.66
C LEU A 14 -2.86 11.85 -16.20
N SER A 15 -3.41 12.99 -15.84
CA SER A 15 -3.56 13.35 -14.43
C SER A 15 -4.56 12.41 -13.73
N SER A 16 -4.47 12.30 -12.40
CA SER A 16 -5.40 11.50 -11.61
C SER A 16 -6.88 11.84 -11.87
N LYS A 17 -7.17 13.14 -12.05
CA LYS A 17 -8.52 13.62 -12.40
C LYS A 17 -8.98 13.16 -13.79
N GLU A 18 -8.10 13.20 -14.78
CA GLU A 18 -8.41 12.70 -16.13
C GLU A 18 -8.66 11.19 -16.13
N VAL A 19 -7.89 10.42 -15.33
CA VAL A 19 -8.11 8.98 -15.15
C VAL A 19 -9.47 8.73 -14.49
N LEU A 20 -9.80 9.43 -13.40
CA LEU A 20 -11.09 9.33 -12.73
C LEU A 20 -12.26 9.57 -13.71
N GLN A 21 -12.16 10.63 -14.52
CA GLN A 21 -13.17 10.98 -15.53
C GLN A 21 -13.30 9.91 -16.62
N ARG A 22 -12.19 9.35 -17.11
CA ARG A 22 -12.21 8.28 -18.12
C ARG A 22 -12.83 6.99 -17.61
N LEU A 23 -12.71 6.72 -16.32
CA LEU A 23 -13.38 5.61 -15.67
C LEU A 23 -14.90 5.87 -15.43
N GLY A 24 -15.39 7.06 -15.77
CA GLY A 24 -16.78 7.45 -15.54
C GLY A 24 -17.12 7.62 -14.05
N LEU A 25 -16.11 7.89 -13.23
CA LEU A 25 -16.25 7.98 -11.78
C LEU A 25 -16.35 9.43 -11.32
N SER A 26 -17.07 9.64 -10.22
CA SER A 26 -17.16 10.93 -9.51
C SER A 26 -16.70 10.73 -8.05
N TYR A 27 -16.32 11.82 -7.40
CA TYR A 27 -15.86 11.80 -6.02
C TYR A 27 -16.61 12.83 -5.16
N SER A 28 -16.71 12.56 -3.87
CA SER A 28 -17.18 13.52 -2.87
C SER A 28 -16.07 14.53 -2.56
N LYS A 29 -16.45 15.79 -2.36
CA LYS A 29 -15.55 16.86 -1.89
C LYS A 29 -15.46 16.92 -0.36
N GLU A 30 -16.26 16.12 0.33
CA GLU A 30 -16.23 16.03 1.78
C GLU A 30 -15.00 15.27 2.27
N THR A 31 -14.54 15.60 3.47
CA THR A 31 -13.50 14.85 4.16
C THR A 31 -14.18 13.93 5.17
N PRO A 32 -14.02 12.60 5.07
CA PRO A 32 -14.56 11.67 6.03
C PRO A 32 -14.00 11.90 7.44
N ASN A 33 -14.81 11.63 8.45
CA ASN A 33 -14.32 11.54 9.82
C ASN A 33 -13.64 10.17 10.04
N PHE A 34 -12.33 10.15 10.16
CA PHE A 34 -11.55 8.92 10.31
C PHE A 34 -11.57 8.31 11.71
N SER A 35 -12.17 8.99 12.70
CA SER A 35 -12.43 8.39 14.01
C SER A 35 -13.65 7.46 14.00
N LEU A 36 -14.40 7.45 12.91
CA LEU A 36 -15.55 6.57 12.68
C LEU A 36 -15.25 5.65 11.50
N THR A 37 -15.75 4.43 11.58
CA THR A 37 -15.72 3.52 10.41
C THR A 37 -16.54 4.08 9.26
N SER A 38 -16.33 3.57 8.05
CA SER A 38 -17.14 4.01 6.89
C SER A 38 -18.63 3.74 7.09
N ALA A 39 -18.98 2.66 7.78
CA ALA A 39 -20.36 2.32 8.09
C ALA A 39 -21.00 3.31 9.08
N GLU A 40 -20.31 3.63 10.18
CA GLU A 40 -20.79 4.59 11.18
C GLU A 40 -20.90 6.01 10.62
N ASN A 41 -19.99 6.38 9.73
CA ASN A 41 -19.95 7.69 9.07
C ASN A 41 -20.83 7.78 7.82
N GLY A 42 -21.43 6.67 7.39
CA GLY A 42 -22.24 6.62 6.16
C GLY A 42 -21.44 6.96 4.89
N THR A 43 -20.11 6.80 4.90
CA THR A 43 -19.22 7.22 3.81
C THR A 43 -18.91 6.03 2.88
N ASN A 44 -19.64 5.95 1.77
CA ASN A 44 -19.39 4.98 0.71
C ASN A 44 -19.14 5.71 -0.60
N GLY A 45 -18.04 5.39 -1.29
CA GLY A 45 -17.73 6.00 -2.58
C GLY A 45 -16.27 6.38 -2.75
N ILE A 46 -16.02 7.46 -3.49
CA ILE A 46 -14.70 7.95 -3.81
C ILE A 46 -14.50 9.32 -3.16
N TYR A 47 -13.33 9.51 -2.57
CA TYR A 47 -12.91 10.73 -1.89
C TYR A 47 -11.53 11.14 -2.37
N ALA A 48 -11.13 12.39 -2.12
CA ALA A 48 -9.83 12.91 -2.48
C ALA A 48 -8.94 13.13 -1.26
N ALA A 49 -7.64 12.88 -1.42
CA ALA A 49 -6.60 13.25 -0.47
C ALA A 49 -5.29 13.49 -1.22
N GLU A 50 -4.39 14.28 -0.64
CA GLU A 50 -3.07 14.51 -1.22
C GLU A 50 -2.12 13.35 -0.90
N ASP A 51 -1.44 12.83 -1.94
CA ASP A 51 -0.27 11.96 -1.80
C ASP A 51 1.02 12.73 -2.16
N ASP A 52 2.15 12.03 -2.30
CA ASP A 52 3.44 12.65 -2.63
C ASP A 52 3.50 13.21 -4.06
N LEU A 53 2.56 12.84 -4.93
CA LEU A 53 2.55 13.12 -6.36
C LEU A 53 1.38 14.02 -6.79
N GLY A 54 0.52 14.40 -5.85
CA GLY A 54 -0.62 15.29 -6.07
C GLY A 54 -1.92 14.77 -5.48
N THR A 55 -3.04 15.20 -6.03
CA THR A 55 -4.36 14.77 -5.57
C THR A 55 -4.65 13.34 -5.99
N SER A 56 -4.81 12.46 -5.01
CA SER A 56 -5.17 11.05 -5.14
C SER A 56 -6.66 10.87 -4.88
N TYR A 57 -7.30 9.93 -5.61
CA TYR A 57 -8.71 9.58 -5.41
C TYR A 57 -8.82 8.15 -4.89
N TYR A 58 -9.32 7.96 -3.68
CA TYR A 58 -9.38 6.67 -3.00
C TYR A 58 -10.81 6.18 -2.81
N PHE A 59 -10.97 4.87 -2.82
CA PHE A 59 -12.24 4.21 -2.56
C PHE A 59 -12.44 3.96 -1.07
N ARG A 60 -13.65 4.22 -0.55
CA ARG A 60 -14.02 4.07 0.86
C ARG A 60 -15.36 3.35 1.01
N GLY A 61 -15.45 2.53 2.05
CA GLY A 61 -16.68 1.85 2.43
C GLY A 61 -16.96 0.57 1.65
N ASN A 62 -18.19 0.12 1.68
CA ASN A 62 -18.61 -1.10 0.99
C ASN A 62 -18.95 -0.80 -0.47
N VAL A 63 -17.91 -0.54 -1.27
CA VAL A 63 -18.03 -0.24 -2.69
C VAL A 63 -17.89 -1.51 -3.54
N THR A 64 -18.59 -1.56 -4.67
CA THR A 64 -18.57 -2.69 -5.61
C THR A 64 -18.11 -2.32 -7.02
N ASN A 65 -17.86 -1.03 -7.27
CA ASN A 65 -17.49 -0.49 -8.58
C ASN A 65 -15.98 -0.27 -8.76
N ASN A 66 -15.14 -0.90 -7.94
CA ASN A 66 -13.68 -0.80 -7.98
C ASN A 66 -12.99 -2.11 -8.39
N TYR A 67 -13.70 -3.03 -9.02
CA TYR A 67 -13.12 -4.25 -9.58
C TYR A 67 -12.43 -3.97 -10.92
N VAL A 68 -11.30 -4.66 -11.15
CA VAL A 68 -10.58 -4.64 -12.41
C VAL A 68 -9.93 -6.00 -12.68
N ASN A 69 -9.87 -6.41 -13.95
CA ASN A 69 -9.13 -7.59 -14.38
C ASN A 69 -7.76 -7.14 -14.92
N PHE A 70 -6.70 -7.72 -14.37
CA PHE A 70 -5.34 -7.47 -14.82
C PHE A 70 -4.52 -8.76 -14.71
N ALA A 71 -3.72 -9.07 -15.74
CA ALA A 71 -2.89 -10.28 -15.81
C ALA A 71 -3.70 -11.58 -15.55
N GLY A 72 -4.95 -11.65 -16.04
CA GLY A 72 -5.84 -12.80 -15.87
C GLY A 72 -6.35 -13.00 -14.43
N LYS A 73 -6.26 -12.00 -13.58
CA LYS A 73 -6.67 -12.05 -12.18
C LYS A 73 -7.60 -10.89 -11.84
N ALA A 74 -8.41 -11.08 -10.80
CA ALA A 74 -9.25 -10.02 -10.26
C ALA A 74 -8.48 -9.19 -9.22
N TRP A 75 -8.72 -7.90 -9.27
CA TRP A 75 -8.11 -6.90 -8.39
C TRP A 75 -9.16 -5.89 -7.93
N ARG A 76 -8.90 -5.26 -6.80
CA ARG A 76 -9.67 -4.10 -6.35
C ARG A 76 -8.79 -2.85 -6.44
N ILE A 77 -9.31 -1.80 -7.04
CA ILE A 77 -8.65 -0.49 -7.03
C ILE A 77 -8.74 0.07 -5.61
N ILE A 78 -7.59 0.40 -5.03
CA ILE A 78 -7.51 1.12 -3.74
C ILE A 78 -7.65 2.62 -4.01
N ARG A 79 -6.87 3.13 -4.98
CA ARG A 79 -6.88 4.54 -5.34
C ARG A 79 -6.28 4.80 -6.73
N ILE A 80 -6.60 5.95 -7.28
CA ILE A 80 -5.87 6.58 -8.38
C ILE A 80 -4.86 7.51 -7.72
N ASN A 81 -3.56 7.24 -7.91
CA ASN A 81 -2.47 8.05 -7.35
C ASN A 81 -2.44 9.45 -7.95
N GLY A 82 -1.80 10.41 -7.29
CA GLY A 82 -1.70 11.80 -7.75
C GLY A 82 -1.07 11.96 -9.14
N ASP A 83 -0.22 11.03 -9.58
CA ASP A 83 0.37 10.97 -10.91
C ASP A 83 -0.52 10.29 -11.98
N GLY A 84 -1.72 9.84 -11.59
CA GLY A 84 -2.66 9.16 -12.48
C GLY A 84 -2.45 7.65 -12.62
N THR A 85 -1.45 7.06 -11.97
CA THR A 85 -1.30 5.60 -11.90
C THR A 85 -2.36 4.99 -10.98
N ILE A 86 -2.70 3.71 -11.18
CA ILE A 86 -3.74 3.02 -10.42
C ILE A 86 -3.08 2.06 -9.42
N ARG A 87 -3.39 2.24 -8.13
CA ARG A 87 -2.99 1.33 -7.07
C ARG A 87 -4.07 0.29 -6.84
N MET A 88 -3.67 -0.98 -6.91
CA MET A 88 -4.58 -2.12 -6.81
C MET A 88 -4.10 -3.09 -5.74
N ILE A 89 -5.03 -3.81 -5.14
CA ILE A 89 -4.78 -4.99 -4.32
C ILE A 89 -5.33 -6.22 -5.03
N TYR A 90 -4.58 -7.32 -4.96
CA TYR A 90 -5.03 -8.60 -5.48
C TYR A 90 -6.28 -9.07 -4.70
N ASP A 91 -7.31 -9.41 -5.44
CA ASP A 91 -8.56 -9.97 -4.92
C ASP A 91 -8.93 -11.20 -5.76
N SER A 92 -8.65 -12.37 -5.24
CA SER A 92 -9.18 -13.58 -5.85
C SER A 92 -10.69 -13.59 -5.66
N LEU A 93 -11.44 -13.16 -6.70
CA LEU A 93 -12.90 -13.29 -6.68
C LEU A 93 -13.28 -14.72 -6.38
N PRO A 94 -14.22 -14.94 -5.45
CA PRO A 94 -14.79 -16.25 -5.26
C PRO A 94 -15.56 -16.63 -6.53
N THR A 95 -15.07 -17.62 -7.24
CA THR A 95 -15.95 -18.42 -8.09
C THR A 95 -16.81 -19.22 -7.12
N GLU A 96 -18.07 -18.78 -6.94
CA GLU A 96 -19.07 -19.48 -6.13
C GLU A 96 -18.67 -19.76 -4.66
N GLY A 97 -18.26 -18.70 -3.91
CA GLY A 97 -18.08 -18.81 -2.45
C GLY A 97 -16.77 -19.38 -1.96
N GLN A 98 -15.81 -19.63 -2.83
CA GLN A 98 -14.43 -19.92 -2.43
C GLN A 98 -13.52 -18.79 -2.88
N ARG A 99 -13.09 -17.94 -1.94
CA ARG A 99 -11.87 -17.18 -2.13
C ARG A 99 -10.73 -18.17 -2.30
N ASP A 100 -9.92 -17.96 -3.33
CA ASP A 100 -8.70 -18.72 -3.49
C ASP A 100 -7.83 -18.41 -2.27
N SER A 101 -7.63 -19.42 -1.41
CA SER A 101 -6.77 -19.35 -0.22
C SER A 101 -5.29 -19.07 -0.58
N THR A 102 -4.99 -18.83 -1.83
CA THR A 102 -3.69 -18.40 -2.34
C THR A 102 -3.45 -16.89 -2.25
N LEU A 103 -4.15 -16.19 -1.36
CA LEU A 103 -3.71 -14.89 -0.91
C LEU A 103 -2.28 -15.03 -0.41
N LEU A 104 -1.32 -14.72 -1.30
CA LEU A 104 0.10 -14.64 -1.00
C LEU A 104 0.60 -15.68 0.00
N VAL A 105 0.87 -16.88 -0.49
CA VAL A 105 1.74 -17.83 0.26
C VAL A 105 1.20 -18.22 1.64
N ASN A 106 1.08 -19.50 1.85
CA ASN A 106 0.96 -20.10 3.18
C ASN A 106 1.88 -19.40 4.18
N SER A 107 1.33 -18.56 5.05
CA SER A 107 1.95 -17.83 6.16
C SER A 107 3.43 -17.46 5.96
N SER A 108 3.72 -16.21 5.69
CA SER A 108 5.06 -15.65 5.82
C SER A 108 5.12 -14.80 7.08
N ASP A 109 6.18 -14.94 7.86
CA ASP A 109 6.51 -13.94 8.85
C ASP A 109 6.74 -12.59 8.14
N PHE A 110 6.26 -11.51 8.72
CA PHE A 110 6.64 -10.20 8.23
C PHE A 110 8.12 -9.94 8.53
N THR A 111 8.53 -10.24 9.74
CA THR A 111 9.85 -10.00 10.31
C THR A 111 10.38 -11.24 11.03
N ALA A 112 11.64 -11.60 10.76
CA ALA A 112 12.40 -12.56 11.53
C ALA A 112 13.90 -12.33 11.29
N PRO A 113 14.72 -12.12 12.34
CA PRO A 113 14.39 -12.06 13.78
C PRO A 113 13.66 -10.79 14.19
N MET A 114 13.22 -10.68 15.47
CA MET A 114 12.45 -9.56 16.01
C MET A 114 13.12 -8.91 17.23
N ASN A 115 14.44 -8.97 17.34
CA ASN A 115 15.20 -8.58 18.53
C ASN A 115 15.99 -7.27 18.37
N ASP A 116 15.76 -6.52 17.30
CA ASP A 116 16.42 -5.24 17.03
C ASP A 116 15.55 -4.40 16.08
N ASN A 117 15.51 -3.08 16.27
CA ASN A 117 14.82 -2.15 15.39
C ASN A 117 15.28 -2.24 13.92
N ALA A 118 16.48 -2.73 13.66
CA ALA A 118 16.99 -2.97 12.30
C ALA A 118 16.15 -3.96 11.50
N TYR A 119 15.40 -4.82 12.18
CA TYR A 119 14.50 -5.78 11.54
C TYR A 119 13.07 -5.28 11.38
N VAL A 120 12.81 -4.03 11.78
CA VAL A 120 11.49 -3.41 11.55
C VAL A 120 11.37 -2.91 10.12
N GLY A 121 10.35 -3.39 9.41
CA GLY A 121 9.98 -2.90 8.08
C GLY A 121 10.17 -3.90 6.96
N TYR A 122 9.89 -3.41 5.75
CA TYR A 122 9.89 -4.19 4.51
C TYR A 122 11.27 -4.64 4.05
N MET A 123 12.29 -3.86 4.41
CA MET A 123 13.71 -4.24 4.30
C MET A 123 14.44 -3.89 5.59
N TYR A 124 15.44 -4.68 5.90
CA TYR A 124 16.25 -4.58 7.10
C TYR A 124 17.48 -3.69 6.93
N GLY A 125 17.94 -3.14 8.03
CA GLY A 125 19.21 -2.46 8.10
C GLY A 125 20.26 -3.24 8.88
N THR A 126 21.10 -2.52 9.66
CA THR A 126 22.23 -3.08 10.39
C THR A 126 21.89 -3.22 11.87
N ALA A 127 21.72 -4.45 12.33
CA ALA A 127 21.49 -4.72 13.76
C ALA A 127 22.70 -4.30 14.61
N GLY A 128 22.43 -3.86 15.84
CA GLY A 128 23.45 -3.33 16.75
C GLY A 128 24.06 -2.00 16.34
N SER A 129 23.50 -1.32 15.35
CA SER A 129 23.91 0.01 14.93
C SER A 129 23.56 1.06 16.00
N SER A 130 24.39 2.11 16.08
CA SER A 130 24.18 3.26 16.96
C SER A 130 23.52 4.45 16.26
N THR A 131 23.19 4.34 14.96
CA THR A 131 22.54 5.41 14.20
C THR A 131 21.25 4.94 13.55
N TYR A 132 20.27 5.82 13.46
CA TYR A 132 18.99 5.54 12.81
C TYR A 132 19.16 5.17 11.33
N GLU A 133 20.01 5.89 10.62
CA GLU A 133 20.25 5.68 9.19
C GLU A 133 20.83 4.28 8.90
N SER A 134 21.76 3.82 9.75
CA SER A 134 22.33 2.47 9.59
C SER A 134 21.36 1.39 10.05
N THR A 135 20.64 1.63 11.15
CA THR A 135 19.57 0.72 11.64
C THR A 135 18.50 0.49 10.58
N HIS A 136 18.19 1.51 9.76
CA HIS A 136 17.15 1.44 8.72
C HIS A 136 17.68 1.57 7.29
N SER A 137 18.87 1.05 7.00
CA SER A 137 19.58 1.24 5.72
C SER A 137 18.99 0.49 4.51
N ASN A 138 17.97 -0.34 4.70
CA ASN A 138 17.33 -1.12 3.63
C ASN A 138 18.33 -1.99 2.85
N SER A 139 19.21 -2.71 3.54
CA SER A 139 20.27 -3.51 2.95
C SER A 139 19.87 -4.95 2.64
N THR A 140 18.88 -5.50 3.36
CA THR A 140 18.47 -6.90 3.27
C THR A 140 16.96 -7.02 3.24
N ASN A 141 16.44 -7.94 2.44
CA ASN A 141 14.99 -8.19 2.36
C ASN A 141 14.46 -8.85 3.63
N SER A 142 13.25 -8.46 4.06
CA SER A 142 12.47 -9.19 5.03
C SER A 142 11.87 -10.47 4.43
N PRO A 143 11.41 -11.44 5.24
CA PRO A 143 10.67 -12.61 4.74
C PRO A 143 9.47 -12.22 3.89
N ILE A 144 8.65 -11.27 4.32
CA ILE A 144 7.48 -10.83 3.56
C ILE A 144 7.87 -10.23 2.20
N LYS A 145 8.96 -9.45 2.12
CA LYS A 145 9.44 -8.92 0.85
C LYS A 145 9.83 -10.02 -0.12
N ASN A 146 10.55 -11.04 0.37
CA ASN A 146 10.92 -12.18 -0.46
C ASN A 146 9.70 -12.94 -0.97
N ALA A 147 8.70 -13.15 -0.12
CA ALA A 147 7.45 -13.84 -0.49
C ALA A 147 6.66 -13.05 -1.56
N VAL A 148 6.55 -11.73 -1.37
CA VAL A 148 5.86 -10.82 -2.31
C VAL A 148 6.59 -10.75 -3.65
N ASP A 149 7.93 -10.64 -3.64
CA ASP A 149 8.75 -10.62 -4.86
C ASP A 149 8.60 -11.93 -5.68
N GLN A 150 8.61 -13.10 -5.02
CA GLN A 150 8.41 -14.41 -5.66
C GLN A 150 7.00 -14.53 -6.26
N TRP A 151 5.97 -14.06 -5.53
CA TRP A 151 4.61 -14.03 -6.04
C TRP A 151 4.50 -13.14 -7.29
N TYR A 152 5.13 -11.98 -7.27
CA TYR A 152 5.15 -11.04 -8.41
C TYR A 152 5.82 -11.64 -9.64
N ASP A 153 6.95 -12.31 -9.47
CA ASP A 153 7.63 -13.02 -10.56
C ASP A 153 6.71 -14.04 -11.22
N LYS A 154 6.09 -14.89 -10.40
CA LYS A 154 5.22 -15.97 -10.90
C LYS A 154 3.97 -15.42 -11.61
N ASN A 155 3.35 -14.37 -11.08
CA ASN A 155 2.01 -13.96 -11.47
C ASN A 155 1.98 -12.75 -12.41
N ILE A 156 3.05 -11.96 -12.47
CA ILE A 156 3.14 -10.73 -13.29
C ILE A 156 4.27 -10.84 -14.30
N VAL A 157 5.52 -11.06 -13.87
CA VAL A 157 6.68 -11.10 -14.77
C VAL A 157 6.53 -12.25 -15.77
N ASN A 158 6.32 -13.45 -15.28
CA ASN A 158 6.23 -14.66 -16.13
C ASN A 158 4.98 -14.68 -17.03
N THR A 159 4.06 -13.74 -16.83
CA THR A 159 2.85 -13.57 -17.68
C THR A 159 3.00 -12.44 -18.70
N GLY A 160 4.12 -11.70 -18.69
CA GLY A 160 4.40 -10.62 -19.63
C GLY A 160 3.71 -9.28 -19.33
N TYR A 161 3.16 -9.12 -18.12
CA TYR A 161 2.43 -7.90 -17.75
C TYR A 161 3.25 -6.87 -16.97
N GLU A 162 4.56 -7.10 -16.72
CA GLU A 162 5.41 -6.21 -15.91
C GLU A 162 5.51 -4.79 -16.49
N ASP A 163 5.49 -4.64 -17.82
CA ASP A 163 5.60 -3.33 -18.49
C ASP A 163 4.38 -2.43 -18.27
N TYR A 164 3.25 -3.01 -17.87
CA TYR A 164 2.02 -2.27 -17.55
C TYR A 164 1.93 -1.85 -16.09
N VAL A 165 2.86 -2.32 -15.23
CA VAL A 165 2.91 -1.95 -13.82
C VAL A 165 3.78 -0.72 -13.64
N ALA A 166 3.22 0.34 -13.08
CA ALA A 166 3.95 1.57 -12.77
C ALA A 166 4.95 1.37 -11.62
N ASP A 167 6.02 2.14 -11.62
CA ASP A 167 6.88 2.29 -10.44
C ASP A 167 6.23 3.28 -9.47
N ALA A 168 5.51 2.76 -8.49
CA ALA A 168 4.77 3.54 -7.51
C ALA A 168 5.46 3.53 -6.13
N ILE A 169 5.13 4.51 -5.30
CA ILE A 169 5.63 4.60 -3.93
C ILE A 169 4.87 3.59 -3.04
N TYR A 170 5.61 2.66 -2.42
CA TYR A 170 5.15 1.83 -1.33
C TYR A 170 5.76 2.36 -0.04
N CYS A 171 4.93 2.89 0.86
CA CYS A 171 5.40 3.56 2.07
C CYS A 171 5.57 2.59 3.23
N ASN A 172 6.80 2.48 3.73
CA ASN A 172 7.11 1.78 4.97
C ASN A 172 7.56 2.79 6.03
N ASP A 173 6.66 3.71 6.42
CA ASP A 173 6.99 4.82 7.31
C ASP A 173 7.49 4.33 8.68
N ARG A 174 8.79 4.50 8.93
CA ARG A 174 9.46 4.18 10.19
C ARG A 174 9.81 5.43 10.98
N SER A 175 9.19 6.57 10.69
CA SER A 175 9.34 7.77 11.49
C SER A 175 8.97 7.48 12.94
N VAL A 176 9.84 7.86 13.86
CA VAL A 176 9.67 7.56 15.28
C VAL A 176 8.69 8.53 15.91
N TYR A 177 7.72 8.00 16.62
CA TYR A 177 6.79 8.76 17.47
C TYR A 177 7.26 8.75 18.92
N GLU A 178 7.78 7.60 19.42
CA GLU A 178 8.26 7.41 20.76
C GLU A 178 9.48 6.47 20.76
N GLY A 179 10.47 6.72 21.62
CA GLY A 179 11.72 5.96 21.63
C GLY A 179 12.76 6.48 20.65
N THR A 180 13.64 5.61 20.17
CA THR A 180 14.78 6.02 19.33
C THR A 180 14.81 5.38 17.94
N GLY A 181 14.13 4.26 17.76
CA GLY A 181 14.21 3.46 16.52
C GLY A 181 15.57 2.77 16.33
N ILE A 182 16.37 2.56 17.38
CA ILE A 182 17.74 2.05 17.31
C ILE A 182 17.92 0.87 18.26
N GLY A 183 18.60 -0.18 17.78
CA GLY A 183 18.96 -1.33 18.57
C GLY A 183 17.75 -2.00 19.23
N THR A 184 17.89 -2.33 20.51
CA THR A 184 16.83 -3.00 21.29
C THR A 184 15.90 -2.05 22.04
N ALA A 185 15.96 -0.74 21.77
CA ALA A 185 15.12 0.25 22.43
C ALA A 185 13.64 0.09 21.99
N GLU A 186 12.72 0.07 22.94
CA GLU A 186 11.30 0.15 22.65
C GLU A 186 11.00 1.39 21.82
N THR A 187 10.20 1.23 20.79
CA THR A 187 9.96 2.28 19.82
C THR A 187 8.52 2.24 19.33
N GLY A 188 7.83 3.38 19.39
CA GLY A 188 6.57 3.62 18.71
C GLY A 188 6.81 4.31 17.36
N TYR A 189 6.20 3.79 16.29
CA TYR A 189 6.31 4.37 14.96
C TYR A 189 5.06 5.19 14.60
N MET A 190 5.25 6.24 13.78
CA MET A 190 4.19 7.18 13.40
C MET A 190 2.92 6.52 12.85
N PRO A 191 2.96 5.41 12.05
CA PRO A 191 1.73 4.74 11.64
C PRO A 191 0.85 4.29 12.81
N GLY A 192 1.46 3.80 13.91
CA GLY A 192 0.73 3.46 15.13
C GLY A 192 0.06 4.67 15.78
N ASN A 193 0.77 5.79 15.86
CA ASN A 193 0.20 7.04 16.38
C ASN A 193 -0.93 7.56 15.49
N ARG A 194 -0.80 7.51 14.16
CA ARG A 194 -1.88 7.92 13.23
C ARG A 194 -3.11 7.04 13.36
N LEU A 195 -2.93 5.74 13.56
CA LEU A 195 -4.04 4.82 13.79
C LEU A 195 -4.81 5.19 15.07
N LEU A 196 -4.11 5.47 16.16
CA LEU A 196 -4.71 5.86 17.44
C LEU A 196 -5.36 7.25 17.41
N SER A 197 -4.75 8.20 16.70
CA SER A 197 -5.25 9.58 16.58
C SER A 197 -6.23 9.78 15.43
N SER A 198 -6.51 8.75 14.64
CA SER A 198 -7.41 8.81 13.47
C SER A 198 -7.01 9.86 12.43
N THR A 199 -5.69 9.97 12.16
CA THR A 199 -5.12 10.98 11.25
C THR A 199 -4.33 10.34 10.12
N PRO A 200 -4.95 9.52 9.24
CA PRO A 200 -4.24 8.83 8.17
C PRO A 200 -3.65 9.80 7.15
N THR A 201 -2.59 9.37 6.48
CA THR A 201 -1.97 10.11 5.38
C THR A 201 -1.64 9.18 4.19
N LEU A 202 -1.73 9.72 2.96
CA LEU A 202 -1.21 9.06 1.77
C LEU A 202 0.20 9.54 1.42
N LYS A 203 0.76 10.47 2.21
CA LYS A 203 2.13 10.97 2.03
C LYS A 203 3.13 10.11 2.78
N CYS A 204 4.26 9.87 2.15
CA CYS A 204 5.41 9.17 2.71
C CYS A 204 6.55 10.16 2.91
N VAL A 205 6.67 10.73 4.10
CA VAL A 205 7.54 11.88 4.36
C VAL A 205 9.02 11.54 4.15
N ASN A 206 9.46 10.40 4.70
CA ASN A 206 10.86 9.99 4.64
C ASN A 206 11.18 9.31 3.31
N LYS A 207 12.09 9.86 2.53
CA LYS A 207 12.50 9.29 1.23
C LYS A 207 13.07 7.87 1.38
N ASN A 208 13.77 7.56 2.48
CA ASN A 208 14.32 6.23 2.73
C ASN A 208 13.23 5.15 2.92
N ASP A 209 12.02 5.57 3.30
CA ASP A 209 10.86 4.71 3.51
C ASP A 209 9.93 4.65 2.29
N ARG A 210 10.22 5.41 1.22
CA ARG A 210 9.53 5.35 -0.08
C ARG A 210 10.12 4.24 -0.93
N PHE A 211 9.58 3.06 -0.83
CA PHE A 211 10.03 1.92 -1.63
C PHE A 211 9.58 2.03 -3.09
N THR A 212 10.55 2.12 -4.00
CA THR A 212 10.39 2.29 -5.44
C THR A 212 11.55 1.61 -6.18
N LYS A 213 11.43 1.36 -7.49
CA LYS A 213 12.58 1.00 -8.33
C LYS A 213 13.44 2.23 -8.67
N SER A 214 12.81 3.40 -8.82
CA SER A 214 13.47 4.66 -9.15
C SER A 214 14.07 5.33 -7.91
N THR A 215 15.31 5.77 -8.01
CA THR A 215 15.96 6.60 -6.97
C THR A 215 15.47 8.05 -6.98
N THR A 216 14.83 8.49 -8.06
CA THR A 216 14.24 9.83 -8.17
C THR A 216 12.94 9.90 -7.36
N LEU A 217 12.09 8.89 -7.53
CA LEU A 217 10.78 8.83 -6.89
C LEU A 217 10.85 8.46 -5.40
N GLY A 218 11.78 7.57 -5.06
CA GLY A 218 11.97 7.07 -3.69
C GLY A 218 13.37 6.56 -3.42
N ASN A 219 13.48 5.44 -2.70
CA ASN A 219 14.76 4.89 -2.24
C ASN A 219 15.48 4.00 -3.27
N GLY A 220 14.81 3.58 -4.35
CA GLY A 220 15.41 2.74 -5.37
C GLY A 220 15.72 1.30 -4.92
N LYS A 221 15.11 0.82 -3.83
CA LYS A 221 15.42 -0.51 -3.25
C LYS A 221 14.50 -1.63 -3.73
N LEU A 222 13.44 -1.34 -4.47
CA LEU A 222 12.60 -2.38 -5.04
C LEU A 222 13.26 -3.02 -6.26
N THR A 223 13.30 -4.34 -6.26
CA THR A 223 13.61 -5.16 -7.44
C THR A 223 12.36 -5.44 -8.27
N LYS A 224 11.20 -5.50 -7.61
CA LYS A 224 9.87 -5.72 -8.18
C LYS A 224 8.95 -4.57 -7.85
N LYS A 225 8.05 -4.21 -8.78
CA LYS A 225 7.09 -3.10 -8.64
C LYS A 225 5.87 -3.52 -7.81
N VAL A 226 6.11 -3.99 -6.60
CA VAL A 226 5.09 -4.56 -5.70
C VAL A 226 5.42 -4.27 -4.25
N GLY A 227 4.40 -4.15 -3.43
CA GLY A 227 4.50 -4.02 -1.97
C GLY A 227 3.18 -4.41 -1.32
N VAL A 228 3.11 -4.23 -0.02
CA VAL A 228 1.93 -4.53 0.80
C VAL A 228 1.12 -3.25 1.04
N VAL A 229 -0.16 -3.37 1.35
CA VAL A 229 -1.03 -2.23 1.73
C VAL A 229 -0.53 -1.60 3.04
N THR A 230 -0.74 -0.30 3.22
CA THR A 230 -0.41 0.40 4.46
C THR A 230 -1.62 0.45 5.41
N SER A 231 -1.41 0.61 6.72
CA SER A 231 -2.49 0.85 7.68
C SER A 231 -3.25 2.14 7.36
N ASP A 232 -2.56 3.16 6.88
CA ASP A 232 -3.21 4.41 6.44
C ASP A 232 -4.17 4.16 5.27
N GLU A 233 -3.79 3.35 4.27
CA GLU A 233 -4.69 2.97 3.16
C GLU A 233 -5.91 2.18 3.65
N VAL A 234 -5.73 1.33 4.66
CA VAL A 234 -6.85 0.60 5.31
C VAL A 234 -7.80 1.56 6.03
N MET A 235 -7.27 2.58 6.72
CA MET A 235 -8.08 3.63 7.34
C MET A 235 -8.83 4.45 6.29
N TYR A 236 -8.19 4.84 5.19
CA TYR A 236 -8.85 5.51 4.07
C TYR A 236 -9.97 4.66 3.49
N ALA A 237 -9.78 3.35 3.37
CA ALA A 237 -10.80 2.42 2.89
C ALA A 237 -12.00 2.25 3.84
N GLY A 238 -11.90 2.64 5.10
CA GLY A 238 -13.04 2.63 6.01
C GLY A 238 -12.84 2.04 7.40
N ALA A 239 -11.63 1.55 7.69
CA ALA A 239 -11.29 1.05 9.02
C ALA A 239 -11.03 2.16 10.04
N THR A 240 -11.08 1.77 11.30
CA THR A 240 -10.55 2.53 12.46
C THR A 240 -9.69 1.59 13.30
N SER A 241 -9.25 2.03 14.46
CA SER A 241 -8.63 1.16 15.47
C SER A 241 -9.63 0.18 16.12
N SER A 242 -10.93 0.38 15.94
CA SER A 242 -12.00 -0.54 16.35
C SER A 242 -12.39 -1.46 15.19
N GLU A 243 -12.82 -2.68 15.52
CA GLU A 243 -13.23 -3.65 14.50
C GLU A 243 -14.51 -3.20 13.77
N SER A 244 -14.48 -3.27 12.45
CA SER A 244 -15.66 -3.08 11.61
C SER A 244 -15.48 -3.84 10.30
N ASN A 245 -16.53 -4.50 9.85
CA ASN A 245 -16.54 -5.31 8.65
C ASN A 245 -17.23 -4.65 7.43
N ALA A 246 -17.53 -3.37 7.50
CA ALA A 246 -18.33 -2.68 6.49
C ALA A 246 -17.48 -1.86 5.50
N TYR A 247 -16.38 -2.41 5.01
CA TYR A 247 -15.59 -1.82 3.93
C TYR A 247 -14.92 -2.89 3.05
N TYR A 248 -14.69 -2.56 1.77
CA TYR A 248 -14.26 -3.54 0.77
C TYR A 248 -12.92 -4.22 1.07
N LEU A 249 -11.96 -3.53 1.71
CA LEU A 249 -10.67 -4.12 2.07
C LEU A 249 -10.77 -5.12 3.24
N TYR A 250 -11.77 -4.99 4.11
CA TYR A 250 -11.96 -5.95 5.20
C TYR A 250 -12.15 -7.37 4.68
N GLU A 251 -12.96 -7.53 3.63
CA GLU A 251 -13.21 -8.83 3.02
C GLU A 251 -11.93 -9.46 2.45
N ILE A 252 -10.99 -8.63 1.96
CA ILE A 252 -9.72 -9.09 1.39
C ILE A 252 -8.72 -9.41 2.49
N LEU A 253 -8.61 -8.54 3.50
CA LEU A 253 -7.57 -8.62 4.54
C LEU A 253 -7.91 -9.62 5.64
N ASN A 254 -9.17 -9.92 5.84
CA ASN A 254 -9.67 -10.80 6.93
C ASN A 254 -10.06 -12.20 6.45
N ASP A 255 -9.60 -12.62 5.28
CA ASP A 255 -9.96 -13.93 4.70
C ASP A 255 -9.29 -15.14 5.40
N SER A 256 -8.36 -14.90 6.30
CA SER A 256 -7.72 -15.95 7.07
C SER A 256 -7.91 -15.73 8.56
N SER A 257 -8.01 -16.83 9.32
CA SER A 257 -8.01 -16.77 10.79
C SER A 257 -6.76 -16.10 11.40
N ASN A 258 -5.79 -15.71 10.58
CA ASN A 258 -4.50 -15.15 10.98
C ASN A 258 -4.33 -13.67 10.62
N GLY A 259 -5.34 -13.03 10.01
CA GLY A 259 -5.24 -11.64 9.55
C GLY A 259 -4.27 -11.43 8.38
N SER A 260 -4.05 -10.19 8.02
CA SER A 260 -3.16 -9.79 6.93
C SER A 260 -2.13 -8.76 7.39
N TRP A 261 -0.92 -8.83 6.84
CA TRP A 261 0.13 -7.88 7.12
C TRP A 261 -0.07 -6.55 6.40
N THR A 262 0.23 -5.46 7.08
CA THR A 262 0.38 -4.14 6.45
C THR A 262 1.86 -3.75 6.41
N MET A 263 2.22 -2.82 5.50
CA MET A 263 3.58 -2.32 5.37
C MET A 263 3.96 -1.32 6.49
N SER A 264 3.00 -0.97 7.34
CA SER A 264 3.12 0.05 8.36
C SER A 264 3.56 -0.54 9.70
N PRO A 265 4.78 -0.29 10.18
CA PRO A 265 5.18 -0.67 11.53
C PRO A 265 4.40 0.16 12.56
N ILE A 266 3.90 -0.50 13.59
CA ILE A 266 3.17 0.15 14.68
C ILE A 266 4.13 0.45 15.84
N ALA A 267 4.84 -0.58 16.30
CA ALA A 267 5.80 -0.49 17.39
C ALA A 267 6.86 -1.58 17.29
N PHE A 268 7.95 -1.40 17.99
CA PHE A 268 8.93 -2.41 18.33
C PHE A 268 8.97 -2.56 19.85
N SER A 269 8.85 -3.80 20.31
CA SER A 269 9.04 -4.16 21.71
C SER A 269 9.98 -5.36 21.78
N ASN A 270 10.99 -5.25 22.62
CA ASN A 270 11.92 -6.32 22.92
C ASN A 270 11.37 -7.12 24.10
N GLY A 271 10.20 -7.78 23.87
CA GLY A 271 9.41 -8.52 24.86
C GLY A 271 10.08 -9.68 25.54
#